data_6231af16fa5b1a8c514044554c596dde
#
_entry.id   6231af16fa5b1a8c514044554c596dde
#
_cell.length_a   1.000
_cell.length_b   1.000
_cell.length_c   1.000
_cell.angle_alpha   90.00
_cell.angle_beta   90.00
_cell.angle_gamma   90.00
#
_symmetry.space_group_name_H-M   'P 1'
#
loop_
_entity.id
_entity.type
_entity.pdbx_description
1 polymer ?
#
loop_
_entity_poly.entity_id
_entity_poly.type
_entity_poly.pdbx_seq_one_letter_code
_entity_poly.pdbx_strand_id
1 'polypeptide(L)'
;LYFMYLIGVPSLKPVITSTVPGSAAAQIQVTEPMQVTAISGQSVRNWEEVNLALVGHIGDPSLSVSLAPLNGLQGFESNARTYTLDTRQWRFDPEKESPITTLGLGIYRPEIEPKVALISEGSAAANSELKVGDTLVAINGEPYTDWQAFVDIIQHSANVPVSIMVRRDGEQFAVTVTPASTKNAEGKEIGVLGVSPAQAQWPENMRLQLEYGPIDSFAIAADKTWQLVAVSFKMIGKLFTGDVSVKNLSGPISIAQGAGSSANYGLVYFLGFLALISVNLGIINLLPLPVLDGGHLLYYFIEVITGKPVPEKVQEIGFRFGAAILLMLMSIALFNDFARL
;
A
#
# COMPACT_ATOMS: atom_id res chain seq x y z
N LEU A 1 -6.73 -7.00 15.79
CA LEU A 1 -7.67 -6.92 14.64
C LEU A 1 -9.13 -6.92 15.08
N TYR A 2 -9.57 -7.82 15.96
CA TYR A 2 -10.98 -7.90 16.40
C TYR A 2 -11.54 -6.54 16.87
N PHE A 3 -10.87 -5.88 17.80
CA PHE A 3 -11.30 -4.57 18.30
C PHE A 3 -11.29 -3.48 17.22
N MET A 4 -10.39 -3.58 16.27
CA MET A 4 -10.32 -2.65 15.13
C MET A 4 -11.62 -2.72 14.30
N TYR A 5 -12.10 -3.92 14.00
CA TYR A 5 -13.34 -4.10 13.23
C TYR A 5 -14.61 -3.78 14.03
N LEU A 6 -14.59 -3.90 15.38
CA LEU A 6 -15.67 -3.46 16.24
C LEU A 6 -15.78 -1.94 16.35
N ILE A 7 -14.64 -1.23 16.42
CA ILE A 7 -14.59 0.24 16.52
C ILE A 7 -14.98 0.88 15.17
N GLY A 8 -14.70 0.17 14.08
CA GLY A 8 -14.91 0.62 12.73
C GLY A 8 -13.61 0.99 12.01
N VAL A 9 -13.43 0.42 10.82
CA VAL A 9 -12.25 0.62 9.98
C VAL A 9 -12.54 1.71 8.97
N PRO A 10 -11.75 2.81 8.94
CA PRO A 10 -11.85 3.81 7.87
C PRO A 10 -11.60 3.16 6.52
N SER A 11 -12.48 3.41 5.57
CA SER A 11 -12.43 2.85 4.22
C SER A 11 -12.93 3.86 3.20
N LEU A 12 -12.87 3.52 1.93
CA LEU A 12 -13.35 4.34 0.84
C LEU A 12 -14.39 3.57 0.04
N LYS A 13 -15.46 4.28 -0.35
CA LYS A 13 -16.43 3.73 -1.29
C LYS A 13 -15.76 3.42 -2.62
N PRO A 14 -16.14 2.32 -3.29
CA PRO A 14 -15.57 1.95 -4.58
C PRO A 14 -16.20 2.77 -5.70
N VAL A 15 -15.62 3.93 -5.99
CA VAL A 15 -16.15 4.90 -6.97
C VAL A 15 -15.30 4.87 -8.24
N ILE A 16 -15.97 4.74 -9.38
CA ILE A 16 -15.39 4.82 -10.73
C ILE A 16 -15.77 6.14 -11.40
N THR A 17 -14.89 6.65 -12.23
CA THR A 17 -15.09 7.87 -13.03
C THR A 17 -14.95 7.65 -14.52
N SER A 18 -14.42 6.50 -14.93
CA SER A 18 -14.20 6.17 -16.34
C SER A 18 -14.13 4.66 -16.55
N THR A 19 -14.11 4.26 -17.80
CA THR A 19 -13.78 2.90 -18.24
C THR A 19 -12.73 2.96 -19.32
N VAL A 20 -11.89 1.92 -19.39
CA VAL A 20 -10.83 1.84 -20.40
C VAL A 20 -11.42 1.38 -21.74
N PRO A 21 -11.23 2.10 -22.85
CA PRO A 21 -11.68 1.69 -24.17
C PRO A 21 -11.12 0.31 -24.56
N GLY A 22 -11.99 -0.55 -25.11
CA GLY A 22 -11.59 -1.91 -25.53
C GLY A 22 -11.50 -2.95 -24.39
N SER A 23 -11.72 -2.56 -23.15
CA SER A 23 -11.80 -3.46 -22.00
C SER A 23 -13.19 -4.11 -21.87
N ALA A 24 -13.33 -5.12 -21.00
CA ALA A 24 -14.63 -5.70 -20.70
C ALA A 24 -15.62 -4.67 -20.10
N ALA A 25 -15.12 -3.69 -19.35
CA ALA A 25 -15.93 -2.61 -18.77
C ALA A 25 -16.28 -1.50 -19.78
N ALA A 26 -15.74 -1.48 -21.00
CA ALA A 26 -15.95 -0.41 -21.98
C ALA A 26 -17.41 -0.15 -22.35
N GLN A 27 -18.27 -1.15 -22.19
CA GLN A 27 -19.73 -1.00 -22.44
C GLN A 27 -20.47 -0.24 -21.34
N ILE A 28 -19.84 0.00 -20.19
CA ILE A 28 -20.39 0.84 -19.13
C ILE A 28 -20.18 2.30 -19.52
N GLN A 29 -21.27 3.06 -19.63
CA GLN A 29 -21.20 4.51 -19.84
C GLN A 29 -21.13 5.23 -18.50
N VAL A 30 -19.96 5.74 -18.14
CA VAL A 30 -19.74 6.53 -16.94
C VAL A 30 -19.74 7.98 -17.31
N THR A 31 -20.81 8.71 -16.99
CA THR A 31 -20.97 10.16 -17.24
C THR A 31 -20.74 11.02 -16.01
N GLU A 32 -20.78 10.41 -14.85
CA GLU A 32 -20.56 11.01 -13.53
C GLU A 32 -19.92 9.99 -12.59
N PRO A 33 -19.33 10.40 -11.46
CA PRO A 33 -18.80 9.46 -10.48
C PRO A 33 -19.86 8.46 -10.00
N MET A 34 -19.62 7.16 -10.20
CA MET A 34 -20.55 6.09 -9.85
C MET A 34 -19.91 5.13 -8.85
N GLN A 35 -20.67 4.78 -7.82
CA GLN A 35 -20.28 3.78 -6.83
C GLN A 35 -20.60 2.37 -7.34
N VAL A 36 -19.65 1.44 -7.27
CA VAL A 36 -19.90 0.01 -7.43
C VAL A 36 -20.62 -0.49 -6.18
N THR A 37 -21.83 -1.03 -6.36
CA THR A 37 -22.69 -1.49 -5.24
C THR A 37 -22.79 -3.00 -5.17
N ALA A 38 -22.65 -3.71 -6.29
CA ALA A 38 -22.61 -5.17 -6.32
C ALA A 38 -21.81 -5.71 -7.52
N ILE A 39 -21.22 -6.88 -7.33
CA ILE A 39 -20.58 -7.70 -8.37
C ILE A 39 -21.29 -9.05 -8.40
N SER A 40 -21.86 -9.45 -9.54
CA SER A 40 -22.63 -10.70 -9.72
C SER A 40 -23.66 -10.96 -8.62
N GLY A 41 -24.35 -9.89 -8.18
CA GLY A 41 -25.36 -9.95 -7.12
C GLY A 41 -24.80 -9.92 -5.70
N GLN A 42 -23.50 -10.04 -5.49
CA GLN A 42 -22.85 -9.86 -4.20
C GLN A 42 -22.65 -8.39 -3.92
N SER A 43 -23.28 -7.86 -2.84
CA SER A 43 -23.07 -6.47 -2.40
C SER A 43 -21.63 -6.21 -1.99
N VAL A 44 -21.11 -5.04 -2.39
CA VAL A 44 -19.75 -4.58 -2.09
C VAL A 44 -19.77 -3.16 -1.55
N ARG A 45 -18.94 -2.87 -0.55
CA ARG A 45 -18.91 -1.57 0.14
C ARG A 45 -17.62 -0.81 -0.08
N ASN A 46 -16.51 -1.52 -0.35
CA ASN A 46 -15.18 -0.96 -0.56
C ASN A 46 -14.43 -1.67 -1.69
N TRP A 47 -13.27 -1.15 -2.04
CA TRP A 47 -12.44 -1.72 -3.11
C TRP A 47 -11.89 -3.11 -2.81
N GLU A 48 -11.70 -3.46 -1.54
CA GLU A 48 -11.24 -4.80 -1.15
C GLU A 48 -12.32 -5.84 -1.42
N GLU A 49 -13.58 -5.54 -1.07
CA GLU A 49 -14.73 -6.41 -1.36
C GLU A 49 -14.97 -6.54 -2.87
N VAL A 50 -14.80 -5.44 -3.64
CA VAL A 50 -14.86 -5.49 -5.11
C VAL A 50 -13.76 -6.41 -5.67
N ASN A 51 -12.53 -6.24 -5.20
CA ASN A 51 -11.39 -7.05 -5.66
C ASN A 51 -11.63 -8.54 -5.40
N LEU A 52 -12.08 -8.88 -4.20
CA LEU A 52 -12.35 -10.26 -3.80
C LEU A 52 -13.48 -10.88 -4.63
N ALA A 53 -14.58 -10.15 -4.84
CA ALA A 53 -15.68 -10.58 -5.68
C ALA A 53 -15.22 -10.82 -7.14
N LEU A 54 -14.42 -9.92 -7.71
CA LEU A 54 -13.89 -10.07 -9.07
C LEU A 54 -12.97 -11.29 -9.19
N VAL A 55 -12.11 -11.54 -8.23
CA VAL A 55 -11.23 -12.74 -8.22
C VAL A 55 -12.05 -14.03 -8.22
N GLY A 56 -13.18 -14.06 -7.51
CA GLY A 56 -14.08 -15.21 -7.47
C GLY A 56 -14.73 -15.55 -8.82
N HIS A 57 -14.73 -14.61 -9.78
CA HIS A 57 -15.37 -14.76 -11.10
C HIS A 57 -14.38 -14.89 -12.26
N ILE A 58 -13.11 -15.19 -11.98
CA ILE A 58 -12.11 -15.46 -13.02
C ILE A 58 -12.55 -16.67 -13.86
N GLY A 59 -12.64 -16.46 -15.18
CA GLY A 59 -13.00 -17.51 -16.12
C GLY A 59 -14.49 -17.61 -16.43
N ASP A 60 -15.34 -16.91 -15.70
CA ASP A 60 -16.76 -16.83 -16.02
C ASP A 60 -16.98 -16.12 -17.37
N PRO A 61 -17.95 -16.56 -18.18
CA PRO A 61 -18.20 -15.98 -19.49
C PRO A 61 -18.86 -14.59 -19.43
N SER A 62 -19.49 -14.26 -18.31
CA SER A 62 -20.13 -12.97 -18.07
C SER A 62 -20.07 -12.60 -16.59
N LEU A 63 -20.03 -11.30 -16.32
CA LEU A 63 -19.99 -10.71 -14.99
C LEU A 63 -21.01 -9.58 -14.92
N SER A 64 -21.82 -9.49 -13.88
CA SER A 64 -22.68 -8.33 -13.67
C SER A 64 -22.06 -7.34 -12.69
N VAL A 65 -22.10 -6.05 -13.05
CA VAL A 65 -21.64 -4.93 -12.20
C VAL A 65 -22.80 -3.98 -11.97
N SER A 66 -23.18 -3.78 -10.73
CA SER A 66 -24.21 -2.83 -10.34
C SER A 66 -23.56 -1.51 -9.91
N LEU A 67 -24.02 -0.41 -10.49
CA LEU A 67 -23.51 0.94 -10.27
C LEU A 67 -24.63 1.89 -9.84
N ALA A 68 -24.37 2.74 -8.87
CA ALA A 68 -25.26 3.81 -8.43
C ALA A 68 -24.56 5.17 -8.50
N PRO A 69 -25.26 6.28 -8.84
CA PRO A 69 -24.69 7.62 -8.78
C PRO A 69 -24.23 7.95 -7.36
N LEU A 70 -23.05 8.56 -7.23
CA LEU A 70 -22.48 8.91 -5.92
C LEU A 70 -23.31 9.99 -5.20
N ASN A 71 -23.99 10.87 -5.93
CA ASN A 71 -24.73 12.03 -5.41
C ASN A 71 -26.20 11.75 -5.05
N GLY A 72 -26.64 10.49 -5.10
CA GLY A 72 -27.99 10.09 -4.70
C GLY A 72 -28.21 10.33 -3.20
N LEU A 73 -28.97 11.37 -2.85
CA LEU A 73 -29.43 11.65 -1.48
C LEU A 73 -30.33 10.47 -1.02
N GLN A 74 -29.98 9.84 0.08
CA GLN A 74 -30.81 8.98 0.91
C GLN A 74 -31.71 7.95 0.18
N GLY A 75 -31.20 6.75 -0.06
CA GLY A 75 -31.96 5.62 -0.58
C GLY A 75 -31.20 4.89 -1.69
N PHE A 76 -30.10 4.28 -1.36
CA PHE A 76 -29.10 3.70 -2.29
C PHE A 76 -29.58 2.60 -3.23
N GLU A 77 -30.78 2.03 -3.04
CA GLU A 77 -31.24 0.89 -3.82
C GLU A 77 -32.09 1.27 -5.04
N SER A 78 -32.66 2.46 -5.11
CA SER A 78 -33.65 2.79 -6.13
C SER A 78 -33.11 3.24 -7.49
N ASN A 79 -31.80 3.57 -7.63
CA ASN A 79 -31.20 4.07 -8.86
C ASN A 79 -29.96 3.27 -9.33
N ALA A 80 -29.71 2.12 -8.75
CA ALA A 80 -28.61 1.26 -9.22
C ALA A 80 -28.93 0.65 -10.59
N ARG A 81 -27.99 0.76 -11.54
CA ARG A 81 -28.06 0.13 -12.85
C ARG A 81 -27.10 -1.06 -12.89
N THR A 82 -27.59 -2.19 -13.35
CA THR A 82 -26.76 -3.39 -13.51
C THR A 82 -26.35 -3.54 -14.97
N TYR A 83 -25.05 -3.67 -15.20
CA TYR A 83 -24.43 -3.90 -16.49
C TYR A 83 -23.90 -5.33 -16.53
N THR A 84 -24.23 -6.08 -17.60
CA THR A 84 -23.68 -7.43 -17.81
C THR A 84 -22.51 -7.31 -18.78
N LEU A 85 -21.30 -7.65 -18.30
CA LEU A 85 -20.06 -7.56 -19.05
C LEU A 85 -19.74 -8.92 -19.68
N ASP A 86 -19.24 -8.90 -20.91
CA ASP A 86 -18.64 -10.08 -21.54
C ASP A 86 -17.20 -10.26 -21.04
N THR A 87 -16.98 -11.31 -20.25
CA THR A 87 -15.69 -11.60 -19.63
C THR A 87 -14.98 -12.80 -20.24
N ARG A 88 -15.45 -13.34 -21.38
CA ARG A 88 -14.85 -14.52 -22.04
C ARG A 88 -13.37 -14.32 -22.39
N GLN A 89 -12.95 -13.10 -22.68
CA GLN A 89 -11.56 -12.75 -22.99
C GLN A 89 -10.81 -12.12 -21.80
N TRP A 90 -11.50 -11.85 -20.70
CA TRP A 90 -10.89 -11.27 -19.53
C TRP A 90 -10.09 -12.32 -18.77
N ARG A 91 -8.77 -12.11 -18.71
CA ARG A 91 -7.81 -12.96 -18.01
C ARG A 91 -6.80 -12.06 -17.33
N PHE A 92 -6.37 -12.42 -16.14
CA PHE A 92 -5.31 -11.75 -15.40
C PHE A 92 -4.64 -12.74 -14.44
N ASP A 93 -3.41 -12.41 -14.03
CA ASP A 93 -2.68 -13.12 -13.01
C ASP A 93 -2.94 -12.44 -11.65
N PRO A 94 -3.72 -13.06 -10.73
CA PRO A 94 -4.07 -12.43 -9.44
C PRO A 94 -2.86 -12.10 -8.57
N GLU A 95 -1.70 -12.70 -8.84
CA GLU A 95 -0.46 -12.41 -8.10
C GLU A 95 0.27 -11.17 -8.61
N LYS A 96 0.01 -10.74 -9.84
CA LYS A 96 0.75 -9.65 -10.51
C LYS A 96 -0.12 -8.49 -10.93
N GLU A 97 -1.41 -8.73 -11.17
CA GLU A 97 -2.31 -7.77 -11.80
C GLU A 97 -3.55 -7.51 -10.93
N SER A 98 -4.04 -6.29 -10.98
CA SER A 98 -5.30 -5.95 -10.31
C SER A 98 -6.48 -6.32 -11.19
N PRO A 99 -7.45 -7.12 -10.71
CA PRO A 99 -8.66 -7.46 -11.46
C PRO A 99 -9.49 -6.22 -11.82
N ILE A 100 -9.45 -5.19 -10.99
CA ILE A 100 -10.16 -3.93 -11.21
C ILE A 100 -9.61 -3.22 -12.45
N THR A 101 -8.29 -3.12 -12.54
CA THR A 101 -7.60 -2.44 -13.64
C THR A 101 -7.71 -3.24 -14.94
N THR A 102 -7.54 -4.58 -14.88
CA THR A 102 -7.63 -5.44 -16.05
C THR A 102 -9.06 -5.57 -16.58
N LEU A 103 -10.09 -5.45 -15.72
CA LEU A 103 -11.48 -5.33 -16.16
C LEU A 103 -11.74 -4.01 -16.88
N GLY A 104 -10.93 -2.98 -16.61
CA GLY A 104 -11.01 -1.65 -17.22
C GLY A 104 -11.85 -0.65 -16.45
N LEU A 105 -11.98 -0.81 -15.12
CA LEU A 105 -12.65 0.18 -14.27
C LEU A 105 -11.65 1.29 -13.87
N GLY A 106 -11.95 2.52 -14.25
CA GLY A 106 -11.19 3.71 -13.86
C GLY A 106 -11.59 4.19 -12.47
N ILE A 107 -10.72 3.92 -11.48
CA ILE A 107 -10.94 4.29 -10.08
C ILE A 107 -10.87 5.81 -9.92
N TYR A 108 -11.82 6.39 -9.18
CA TYR A 108 -11.72 7.79 -8.76
C TYR A 108 -10.42 8.00 -7.97
N ARG A 109 -9.69 9.01 -8.37
CA ARG A 109 -8.52 9.50 -7.63
C ARG A 109 -8.71 10.99 -7.40
N PRO A 110 -8.63 11.47 -6.14
CA PRO A 110 -8.71 12.90 -5.89
C PRO A 110 -7.53 13.61 -6.58
N GLU A 111 -7.80 14.78 -7.14
CA GLU A 111 -6.76 15.60 -7.76
C GLU A 111 -5.75 16.03 -6.70
N ILE A 112 -4.48 15.91 -7.03
CA ILE A 112 -3.40 16.41 -6.20
C ILE A 112 -3.28 17.90 -6.44
N GLU A 113 -3.50 18.68 -5.38
CA GLU A 113 -3.34 20.13 -5.47
C GLU A 113 -1.92 20.49 -5.93
N PRO A 114 -1.77 21.50 -6.81
CA PRO A 114 -0.46 21.96 -7.26
C PRO A 114 0.30 22.73 -6.17
N LYS A 115 0.19 22.31 -4.92
CA LYS A 115 0.75 22.99 -3.76
C LYS A 115 1.85 22.20 -3.12
N VAL A 116 2.98 22.86 -2.89
CA VAL A 116 4.13 22.28 -2.17
C VAL A 116 3.76 22.17 -0.68
N ALA A 117 3.63 20.96 -0.17
CA ALA A 117 3.31 20.72 1.25
C ALA A 117 4.53 20.40 2.09
N LEU A 118 5.57 19.81 1.48
CA LEU A 118 6.79 19.45 2.19
C LEU A 118 8.00 19.67 1.29
N ILE A 119 9.07 20.16 1.88
CA ILE A 119 10.40 20.25 1.27
C ILE A 119 11.36 19.46 2.17
N SER A 120 12.02 18.46 1.58
CA SER A 120 12.98 17.61 2.30
C SER A 120 14.24 18.39 2.64
N GLU A 121 14.73 18.26 3.86
CA GLU A 121 15.99 18.90 4.26
C GLU A 121 17.16 18.45 3.39
N GLY A 122 18.06 19.38 3.06
CA GLY A 122 19.22 19.11 2.21
C GLY A 122 18.92 18.84 0.73
N SER A 123 17.65 18.92 0.31
CA SER A 123 17.24 18.70 -1.08
C SER A 123 17.55 19.90 -1.98
N ALA A 124 17.46 19.69 -3.30
CA ALA A 124 17.60 20.77 -4.29
C ALA A 124 16.55 21.88 -4.04
N ALA A 125 15.33 21.53 -3.68
CA ALA A 125 14.28 22.48 -3.33
C ALA A 125 14.61 23.27 -2.06
N ALA A 126 15.17 22.62 -1.03
CA ALA A 126 15.57 23.30 0.22
C ALA A 126 16.67 24.35 0.01
N ASN A 127 17.53 24.14 -1.01
CA ASN A 127 18.60 25.05 -1.39
C ASN A 127 18.16 26.11 -2.42
N SER A 128 16.86 26.19 -2.72
CA SER A 128 16.26 27.14 -3.66
C SER A 128 15.34 28.12 -2.95
N GLU A 129 14.69 29.00 -3.74
CA GLU A 129 13.69 29.94 -3.22
C GLU A 129 12.28 29.34 -3.08
N LEU A 130 12.09 28.04 -3.39
CA LEU A 130 10.84 27.33 -3.17
C LEU A 130 10.53 27.24 -1.67
N LYS A 131 9.24 27.42 -1.33
CA LYS A 131 8.75 27.32 0.05
C LYS A 131 7.51 26.42 0.14
N VAL A 132 7.34 25.86 1.31
CA VAL A 132 6.08 25.19 1.67
C VAL A 132 4.93 26.21 1.54
N GLY A 133 3.87 25.81 0.87
CA GLY A 133 2.73 26.66 0.57
C GLY A 133 2.70 27.22 -0.85
N ASP A 134 3.81 27.17 -1.59
CA ASP A 134 3.85 27.60 -2.99
C ASP A 134 2.91 26.76 -3.85
N THR A 135 2.16 27.45 -4.72
CA THR A 135 1.30 26.78 -5.72
C THR A 135 1.99 26.81 -7.07
N LEU A 136 2.22 25.65 -7.67
CA LEU A 136 2.83 25.53 -9.00
C LEU A 136 1.89 26.06 -10.07
N VAL A 137 2.38 26.91 -10.96
CA VAL A 137 1.58 27.55 -12.04
C VAL A 137 2.07 27.12 -13.42
N ALA A 138 3.39 27.08 -13.62
CA ALA A 138 4.00 26.67 -14.88
C ALA A 138 5.41 26.11 -14.64
N ILE A 139 5.92 25.35 -15.60
CA ILE A 139 7.24 24.74 -15.57
C ILE A 139 7.89 24.95 -16.92
N ASN A 140 9.08 25.56 -16.95
CA ASN A 140 9.81 25.93 -18.19
C ASN A 140 8.94 26.70 -19.19
N GLY A 141 7.97 27.50 -18.70
CA GLY A 141 7.05 28.27 -19.51
C GLY A 141 5.76 27.55 -19.92
N GLU A 142 5.69 26.24 -19.73
CA GLU A 142 4.47 25.47 -19.99
C GLU A 142 3.54 25.46 -18.76
N PRO A 143 2.22 25.65 -18.92
CA PRO A 143 1.28 25.61 -17.80
C PRO A 143 1.33 24.29 -17.04
N TYR A 144 1.21 24.36 -15.71
CA TYR A 144 1.04 23.17 -14.87
C TYR A 144 -0.21 22.39 -15.29
N THR A 145 -0.09 21.10 -15.52
CA THR A 145 -1.20 20.20 -15.83
C THR A 145 -1.57 19.35 -14.63
N ASP A 146 -0.64 18.54 -14.16
CA ASP A 146 -0.80 17.66 -13.01
C ASP A 146 0.55 17.36 -12.35
N TRP A 147 0.48 16.76 -11.15
CA TRP A 147 1.69 16.45 -10.38
C TRP A 147 2.58 15.40 -11.03
N GLN A 148 2.01 14.46 -11.77
CA GLN A 148 2.78 13.42 -12.45
C GLN A 148 3.62 14.03 -13.59
N ALA A 149 3.01 14.90 -14.42
CA ALA A 149 3.73 15.62 -15.46
C ALA A 149 4.87 16.48 -14.87
N PHE A 150 4.64 17.14 -13.71
CA PHE A 150 5.69 17.83 -12.99
C PHE A 150 6.85 16.91 -12.61
N VAL A 151 6.53 15.75 -11.99
CA VAL A 151 7.55 14.75 -11.59
C VAL A 151 8.32 14.25 -12.82
N ASP A 152 7.65 13.98 -13.92
CA ASP A 152 8.28 13.49 -15.15
C ASP A 152 9.28 14.52 -15.72
N ILE A 153 8.93 15.81 -15.72
CA ILE A 153 9.85 16.87 -16.14
C ILE A 153 11.07 16.93 -15.21
N ILE A 154 10.87 16.87 -13.90
CA ILE A 154 11.96 16.89 -12.92
C ILE A 154 12.87 15.69 -13.07
N GLN A 155 12.32 14.48 -13.25
CA GLN A 155 13.11 13.25 -13.43
C GLN A 155 14.00 13.30 -14.69
N HIS A 156 13.53 13.94 -15.76
CA HIS A 156 14.32 14.11 -16.99
C HIS A 156 15.30 15.27 -16.94
N SER A 157 15.28 16.09 -15.88
CA SER A 157 16.11 17.28 -15.73
C SER A 157 17.22 17.13 -14.69
N ALA A 158 17.81 15.93 -14.54
CA ALA A 158 18.92 15.71 -13.61
C ALA A 158 20.09 16.67 -13.92
N ASN A 159 20.53 17.46 -12.92
CA ASN A 159 21.58 18.47 -13.02
C ASN A 159 21.31 19.59 -14.07
N VAL A 160 20.07 19.72 -14.56
CA VAL A 160 19.69 20.78 -15.53
C VAL A 160 18.76 21.76 -14.79
N PRO A 161 19.03 23.08 -14.87
CA PRO A 161 18.16 24.08 -14.24
C PRO A 161 16.74 24.06 -14.84
N VAL A 162 15.74 24.06 -13.95
CA VAL A 162 14.31 24.11 -14.29
C VAL A 162 13.73 25.40 -13.73
N SER A 163 13.00 26.15 -14.55
CA SER A 163 12.28 27.35 -14.15
C SER A 163 10.85 26.95 -13.73
N ILE A 164 10.50 27.19 -12.47
CA ILE A 164 9.19 26.87 -11.92
C ILE A 164 8.50 28.20 -11.59
N MET A 165 7.38 28.47 -12.25
CA MET A 165 6.52 29.61 -11.91
C MET A 165 5.66 29.18 -10.73
N VAL A 166 5.74 29.90 -9.63
CA VAL A 166 4.96 29.67 -8.42
C VAL A 166 4.08 30.86 -8.07
N ARG A 167 2.99 30.59 -7.37
CA ARG A 167 2.15 31.62 -6.74
C ARG A 167 2.31 31.52 -5.22
N ARG A 168 2.69 32.62 -4.59
CA ARG A 168 2.83 32.80 -3.15
C ARG A 168 2.16 34.11 -2.74
N ASP A 169 1.27 34.08 -1.78
CA ASP A 169 0.55 35.26 -1.25
C ASP A 169 -0.14 36.10 -2.35
N GLY A 170 -0.59 35.45 -3.42
CA GLY A 170 -1.27 36.10 -4.57
C GLY A 170 -0.33 36.56 -5.68
N GLU A 171 0.96 36.69 -5.45
CA GLU A 171 1.96 37.09 -6.44
C GLU A 171 2.56 35.86 -7.16
N GLN A 172 2.89 36.05 -8.44
CA GLN A 172 3.56 35.02 -9.25
C GLN A 172 5.00 35.44 -9.56
N PHE A 173 5.92 34.52 -9.36
CA PHE A 173 7.32 34.72 -9.70
C PHE A 173 7.99 33.38 -10.10
N ALA A 174 9.06 33.48 -10.85
CA ALA A 174 9.82 32.32 -11.30
C ALA A 174 10.92 31.96 -10.28
N VAL A 175 10.98 30.69 -9.91
CA VAL A 175 12.05 30.11 -9.10
C VAL A 175 12.84 29.16 -9.97
N THR A 176 14.16 29.35 -10.05
CA THR A 176 15.03 28.40 -10.77
C THR A 176 15.64 27.41 -9.79
N VAL A 177 15.44 26.12 -10.07
CA VAL A 177 15.96 25.03 -9.25
C VAL A 177 16.69 24.03 -10.14
N THR A 178 17.82 23.51 -9.68
CA THR A 178 18.54 22.43 -10.37
C THR A 178 18.29 21.12 -9.63
N PRO A 179 17.50 20.18 -10.20
CA PRO A 179 17.27 18.89 -9.58
C PRO A 179 18.56 18.12 -9.37
N ALA A 180 18.73 17.53 -8.19
CA ALA A 180 19.87 16.67 -7.89
C ALA A 180 19.77 15.35 -8.67
N SER A 181 20.91 14.81 -9.12
CA SER A 181 20.95 13.51 -9.77
C SER A 181 20.95 12.38 -8.76
N THR A 182 20.12 11.36 -8.98
CA THR A 182 20.12 10.09 -8.23
C THR A 182 19.86 8.93 -9.19
N LYS A 183 20.06 7.69 -8.72
CA LYS A 183 19.73 6.49 -9.51
C LYS A 183 18.41 5.89 -9.02
N ASN A 184 17.52 5.60 -9.96
CA ASN A 184 16.30 4.86 -9.65
C ASN A 184 16.59 3.36 -9.41
N ALA A 185 15.55 2.57 -9.09
CA ALA A 185 15.67 1.13 -8.84
C ALA A 185 16.24 0.32 -10.02
N GLU A 186 16.11 0.86 -11.26
CA GLU A 186 16.62 0.26 -12.49
C GLU A 186 18.06 0.72 -12.81
N GLY A 187 18.65 1.56 -11.95
CA GLY A 187 20.00 2.11 -12.15
C GLY A 187 20.07 3.30 -13.12
N LYS A 188 18.94 3.77 -13.64
CA LYS A 188 18.86 4.95 -14.52
C LYS A 188 19.01 6.22 -13.70
N GLU A 189 19.78 7.17 -14.21
CA GLU A 189 19.96 8.48 -13.62
C GLU A 189 18.69 9.33 -13.78
N ILE A 190 18.17 9.87 -12.68
CA ILE A 190 16.98 10.71 -12.63
C ILE A 190 17.21 11.95 -11.77
N GLY A 191 16.49 13.04 -12.10
CA GLY A 191 16.46 14.25 -11.30
C GLY A 191 15.52 14.12 -10.11
N VAL A 192 15.93 14.66 -8.97
CA VAL A 192 15.11 14.73 -7.73
C VAL A 192 15.15 16.15 -7.18
N LEU A 193 13.97 16.68 -6.86
CA LEU A 193 13.81 18.03 -6.33
C LEU A 193 13.66 18.02 -4.79
N GLY A 194 13.04 16.99 -4.24
CA GLY A 194 12.78 16.86 -2.80
C GLY A 194 11.56 17.67 -2.32
N VAL A 195 10.52 17.75 -3.16
CA VAL A 195 9.22 18.32 -2.81
C VAL A 195 8.15 17.26 -2.81
N SER A 196 7.15 17.42 -1.93
CA SER A 196 5.94 16.59 -1.92
C SER A 196 4.70 17.48 -2.00
N PRO A 197 3.64 17.03 -2.71
CA PRO A 197 2.38 17.76 -2.81
C PRO A 197 1.60 17.68 -1.50
N ALA A 198 0.60 18.53 -1.35
CA ALA A 198 -0.43 18.33 -0.35
C ALA A 198 -1.15 17.00 -0.60
N GLN A 199 -1.42 16.25 0.47
CA GLN A 199 -2.20 15.03 0.35
C GLN A 199 -3.57 15.36 -0.24
N ALA A 200 -3.92 14.70 -1.34
CA ALA A 200 -5.22 14.82 -1.94
C ALA A 200 -6.31 14.39 -0.94
N GLN A 201 -7.25 15.26 -0.64
CA GLN A 201 -8.31 14.95 0.31
C GLN A 201 -9.44 14.20 -0.40
N TRP A 202 -9.79 13.05 0.15
CA TRP A 202 -10.96 12.32 -0.31
C TRP A 202 -12.23 13.07 0.11
N PRO A 203 -13.20 13.26 -0.81
CA PRO A 203 -14.50 13.86 -0.47
C PRO A 203 -15.18 13.10 0.69
N GLU A 204 -15.86 13.81 1.56
CA GLU A 204 -16.53 13.22 2.73
C GLU A 204 -17.54 12.14 2.34
N ASN A 205 -18.29 12.37 1.25
CA ASN A 205 -19.27 11.41 0.72
C ASN A 205 -18.66 10.11 0.18
N MET A 206 -17.34 10.07 -0.03
CA MET A 206 -16.61 8.87 -0.43
C MET A 206 -15.95 8.15 0.75
N ARG A 207 -15.88 8.77 1.91
CA ARG A 207 -15.36 8.14 3.12
C ARG A 207 -16.41 7.23 3.72
N LEU A 208 -15.97 6.09 4.20
CA LEU A 208 -16.81 5.06 4.80
C LEU A 208 -16.14 4.56 6.07
N GLN A 209 -16.92 4.35 7.11
CA GLN A 209 -16.47 3.62 8.30
C GLN A 209 -17.15 2.26 8.29
N LEU A 210 -16.36 1.20 8.18
CA LEU A 210 -16.84 -0.16 8.16
C LEU A 210 -16.90 -0.69 9.61
N GLU A 211 -18.08 -0.72 10.17
CA GLU A 211 -18.37 -1.33 11.46
C GLU A 211 -19.00 -2.70 11.25
N TYR A 212 -18.57 -3.66 12.04
CA TYR A 212 -19.07 -5.03 11.98
C TYR A 212 -19.60 -5.46 13.34
N GLY A 213 -20.60 -6.32 13.33
CA GLY A 213 -21.07 -6.97 14.56
C GLY A 213 -19.98 -7.82 15.21
N PRO A 214 -20.16 -8.21 16.50
CA PRO A 214 -19.12 -8.95 17.24
C PRO A 214 -18.72 -10.28 16.57
N ILE A 215 -19.68 -11.01 16.00
CA ILE A 215 -19.43 -12.31 15.32
C ILE A 215 -18.68 -12.07 14.02
N ASP A 216 -19.13 -11.12 13.19
CA ASP A 216 -18.50 -10.81 11.91
C ASP A 216 -17.10 -10.24 12.11
N SER A 217 -16.90 -9.38 13.13
CA SER A 217 -15.59 -8.87 13.50
C SER A 217 -14.60 -9.98 13.85
N PHE A 218 -15.08 -11.04 14.54
CA PHE A 218 -14.23 -12.18 14.85
C PHE A 218 -13.86 -12.98 13.59
N ALA A 219 -14.83 -13.28 12.75
CA ALA A 219 -14.60 -14.02 11.50
C ALA A 219 -13.62 -13.27 10.57
N ILE A 220 -13.84 -11.96 10.37
CA ILE A 220 -12.97 -11.13 9.54
C ILE A 220 -11.57 -11.02 10.16
N ALA A 221 -11.47 -10.83 11.48
CA ALA A 221 -10.17 -10.77 12.15
C ALA A 221 -9.38 -12.08 12.03
N ALA A 222 -10.05 -13.22 12.13
CA ALA A 222 -9.43 -14.54 11.96
C ALA A 222 -8.92 -14.73 10.51
N ASP A 223 -9.74 -14.40 9.52
CA ASP A 223 -9.37 -14.47 8.11
C ASP A 223 -8.19 -13.54 7.79
N LYS A 224 -8.23 -12.29 8.24
CA LYS A 224 -7.12 -11.33 8.07
C LYS A 224 -5.84 -11.77 8.77
N THR A 225 -5.96 -12.36 9.97
CA THR A 225 -4.79 -12.92 10.65
C THR A 225 -4.18 -14.04 9.82
N TRP A 226 -4.99 -14.94 9.27
CA TRP A 226 -4.51 -16.01 8.40
C TRP A 226 -3.85 -15.47 7.13
N GLN A 227 -4.44 -14.45 6.48
CA GLN A 227 -3.84 -13.79 5.33
C GLN A 227 -2.47 -13.18 5.66
N LEU A 228 -2.35 -12.48 6.81
CA LEU A 228 -1.07 -11.93 7.28
C LEU A 228 -0.03 -13.04 7.50
N VAL A 229 -0.42 -14.15 8.11
CA VAL A 229 0.47 -15.32 8.31
C VAL A 229 0.94 -15.87 6.97
N ALA A 230 0.04 -16.11 6.03
CA ALA A 230 0.35 -16.66 4.71
C ALA A 230 1.31 -15.74 3.92
N VAL A 231 1.02 -14.42 3.91
CA VAL A 231 1.87 -13.43 3.24
C VAL A 231 3.26 -13.37 3.90
N SER A 232 3.33 -13.40 5.23
CA SER A 232 4.62 -13.35 5.94
C SER A 232 5.49 -14.58 5.63
N PHE A 233 4.92 -15.79 5.60
CA PHE A 233 5.65 -16.98 5.18
C PHE A 233 6.11 -16.90 3.71
N LYS A 234 5.25 -16.38 2.81
CA LYS A 234 5.62 -16.17 1.41
C LYS A 234 6.78 -15.17 1.28
N MET A 235 6.78 -14.08 2.06
CA MET A 235 7.86 -13.08 2.07
C MET A 235 9.17 -13.65 2.64
N ILE A 236 9.09 -14.44 3.70
CA ILE A 236 10.28 -15.16 4.23
C ILE A 236 10.84 -16.12 3.17
N GLY A 237 9.99 -16.88 2.48
CA GLY A 237 10.40 -17.73 1.36
C GLY A 237 11.12 -16.93 0.26
N LYS A 238 10.56 -15.78 -0.15
CA LYS A 238 11.17 -14.90 -1.16
C LYS A 238 12.49 -14.26 -0.71
N LEU A 239 12.68 -14.06 0.58
CA LEU A 239 13.96 -13.61 1.13
C LEU A 239 15.05 -14.68 0.94
N PHE A 240 14.71 -15.97 1.13
CA PHE A 240 15.64 -17.08 0.92
C PHE A 240 15.95 -17.36 -0.56
N THR A 241 14.99 -17.13 -1.46
CA THR A 241 15.20 -17.25 -2.92
C THR A 241 15.94 -16.07 -3.52
N GLY A 242 16.08 -14.95 -2.79
CA GLY A 242 16.72 -13.73 -3.25
C GLY A 242 15.82 -12.79 -4.06
N ASP A 243 14.53 -13.14 -4.23
CA ASP A 243 13.54 -12.28 -4.91
C ASP A 243 13.25 -11.01 -4.11
N VAL A 244 13.44 -11.05 -2.79
CA VAL A 244 13.31 -9.90 -1.89
C VAL A 244 14.67 -9.57 -1.30
N SER A 245 15.08 -8.31 -1.44
CA SER A 245 16.38 -7.84 -0.93
C SER A 245 16.38 -7.77 0.62
N VAL A 246 17.49 -8.18 1.22
CA VAL A 246 17.75 -8.00 2.66
C VAL A 246 17.74 -6.51 3.09
N LYS A 247 17.87 -5.58 2.14
CA LYS A 247 17.69 -4.15 2.38
C LYS A 247 16.27 -3.77 2.80
N ASN A 248 15.30 -4.65 2.57
CA ASN A 248 13.90 -4.44 2.99
C ASN A 248 13.63 -4.86 4.44
N LEU A 249 14.62 -5.44 5.13
CA LEU A 249 14.49 -5.75 6.55
C LEU A 249 14.46 -4.44 7.36
N SER A 250 13.39 -4.27 8.11
CA SER A 250 13.19 -3.16 9.04
C SER A 250 13.72 -3.53 10.41
N GLY A 251 14.45 -2.61 11.03
CA GLY A 251 14.96 -2.76 12.37
C GLY A 251 14.09 -2.04 13.41
N PRO A 252 14.57 -1.97 14.67
CA PRO A 252 13.83 -1.38 15.79
C PRO A 252 13.45 0.09 15.57
N ILE A 253 14.28 0.87 14.86
CA ILE A 253 14.04 2.29 14.60
C ILE A 253 12.84 2.44 13.63
N SER A 254 12.83 1.69 12.52
CA SER A 254 11.70 1.67 11.58
C SER A 254 10.41 1.21 12.26
N ILE A 255 10.47 0.23 13.18
CA ILE A 255 9.31 -0.23 13.95
C ILE A 255 8.79 0.89 14.87
N ALA A 256 9.67 1.60 15.55
CA ALA A 256 9.30 2.72 16.43
C ALA A 256 8.67 3.88 15.62
N GLN A 257 9.25 4.22 14.47
CA GLN A 257 8.70 5.22 13.55
C GLN A 257 7.32 4.81 13.02
N GLY A 258 7.15 3.54 12.62
CA GLY A 258 5.88 2.99 12.19
C GLY A 258 4.80 3.03 13.29
N ALA A 259 5.18 2.73 14.54
CA ALA A 259 4.30 2.85 15.69
C ALA A 259 3.85 4.30 15.92
N GLY A 260 4.79 5.25 15.90
CA GLY A 260 4.51 6.68 16.06
C GLY A 260 3.61 7.19 14.95
N SER A 261 3.92 6.88 13.71
CA SER A 261 3.11 7.28 12.54
C SER A 261 1.69 6.70 12.64
N SER A 262 1.57 5.40 12.95
CA SER A 262 0.26 4.75 13.10
C SER A 262 -0.57 5.36 14.23
N ALA A 263 0.06 5.72 15.36
CA ALA A 263 -0.62 6.40 16.48
C ALA A 263 -1.12 7.79 16.08
N ASN A 264 -0.36 8.54 15.28
CA ASN A 264 -0.77 9.84 14.76
C ASN A 264 -1.98 9.76 13.81
N TYR A 265 -2.14 8.66 13.06
CA TYR A 265 -3.33 8.41 12.22
C TYR A 265 -4.55 7.97 13.03
N GLY A 266 -4.38 7.58 14.30
CA GLY A 266 -5.45 7.23 15.22
C GLY A 266 -5.43 5.78 15.70
N LEU A 267 -6.30 5.50 16.70
CA LEU A 267 -6.33 4.24 17.43
C LEU A 267 -6.48 3.01 16.51
N VAL A 268 -7.34 3.07 15.51
CA VAL A 268 -7.60 1.93 14.60
C VAL A 268 -6.35 1.56 13.81
N TYR A 269 -5.62 2.56 13.29
CA TYR A 269 -4.36 2.33 12.57
C TYR A 269 -3.28 1.78 13.50
N PHE A 270 -3.20 2.30 14.73
CA PHE A 270 -2.28 1.79 15.74
C PHE A 270 -2.56 0.34 16.13
N LEU A 271 -3.84 -0.03 16.33
CA LEU A 271 -4.23 -1.41 16.58
C LEU A 271 -3.91 -2.34 15.40
N GLY A 272 -4.08 -1.87 14.17
CA GLY A 272 -3.68 -2.59 12.96
C GLY A 272 -2.17 -2.84 12.90
N PHE A 273 -1.38 -1.81 13.22
CA PHE A 273 0.08 -1.92 13.30
C PHE A 273 0.52 -2.91 14.41
N LEU A 274 -0.06 -2.82 15.60
CA LEU A 274 0.21 -3.76 16.69
C LEU A 274 -0.12 -5.21 16.30
N ALA A 275 -1.24 -5.42 15.60
CA ALA A 275 -1.62 -6.74 15.11
C ALA A 275 -0.59 -7.29 14.11
N LEU A 276 -0.12 -6.46 13.18
CA LEU A 276 0.92 -6.84 12.21
C LEU A 276 2.21 -7.24 12.92
N ILE A 277 2.69 -6.42 13.86
CA ILE A 277 3.91 -6.73 14.64
C ILE A 277 3.72 -8.00 15.46
N SER A 278 2.56 -8.20 16.10
CA SER A 278 2.28 -9.40 16.90
C SER A 278 2.30 -10.67 16.05
N VAL A 279 1.69 -10.64 14.87
CA VAL A 279 1.69 -11.79 13.94
C VAL A 279 3.12 -12.08 13.47
N ASN A 280 3.87 -11.07 13.05
CA ASN A 280 5.25 -11.23 12.60
C ASN A 280 6.15 -11.76 13.71
N LEU A 281 6.01 -11.25 14.93
CA LEU A 281 6.77 -11.74 16.09
C LEU A 281 6.44 -13.21 16.39
N GLY A 282 5.16 -13.59 16.33
CA GLY A 282 4.74 -14.98 16.48
C GLY A 282 5.35 -15.89 15.41
N ILE A 283 5.36 -15.46 14.15
CA ILE A 283 5.95 -16.22 13.04
C ILE A 283 7.46 -16.38 13.23
N ILE A 284 8.16 -15.30 13.57
CA ILE A 284 9.62 -15.35 13.82
C ILE A 284 9.92 -16.32 14.96
N ASN A 285 9.16 -16.27 16.06
CA ASN A 285 9.36 -17.18 17.19
C ASN A 285 9.08 -18.64 16.86
N LEU A 286 8.22 -18.94 15.86
CA LEU A 286 7.95 -20.28 15.38
C LEU A 286 8.99 -20.81 14.39
N LEU A 287 9.91 -19.98 13.91
CA LEU A 287 11.00 -20.47 13.04
C LEU A 287 11.86 -21.50 13.78
N PRO A 288 12.36 -22.54 13.09
CA PRO A 288 13.16 -23.61 13.70
C PRO A 288 14.61 -23.16 13.99
N LEU A 289 14.74 -22.02 14.67
CA LEU A 289 16.01 -21.46 15.13
C LEU A 289 16.21 -21.78 16.61
N PRO A 290 17.31 -22.42 17.01
CA PRO A 290 17.52 -22.91 18.39
C PRO A 290 17.46 -21.85 19.51
N VAL A 291 17.47 -20.58 19.17
CA VAL A 291 17.36 -19.44 20.12
C VAL A 291 15.91 -19.02 20.34
N LEU A 292 15.01 -19.46 19.47
CA LEU A 292 13.59 -19.11 19.47
C LEU A 292 12.74 -20.30 19.94
N ASP A 293 11.48 -20.05 20.31
CA ASP A 293 10.58 -21.10 20.78
C ASP A 293 10.40 -22.23 19.76
N GLY A 294 10.38 -21.90 18.46
CA GLY A 294 10.31 -22.88 17.37
C GLY A 294 11.51 -23.85 17.32
N GLY A 295 12.69 -23.44 17.79
CA GLY A 295 13.84 -24.32 17.95
C GLY A 295 13.64 -25.34 19.06
N HIS A 296 13.05 -24.93 20.19
CA HIS A 296 12.69 -25.85 21.26
C HIS A 296 11.61 -26.84 20.81
N LEU A 297 10.59 -26.36 20.07
CA LEU A 297 9.57 -27.22 19.48
C LEU A 297 10.19 -28.25 18.52
N LEU A 298 11.17 -27.85 17.73
CA LEU A 298 11.92 -28.77 16.85
C LEU A 298 12.63 -29.84 17.64
N TYR A 299 13.27 -29.51 18.76
CA TYR A 299 13.94 -30.51 19.63
C TYR A 299 12.93 -31.47 20.22
N TYR A 300 11.79 -31.03 20.73
CA TYR A 300 10.71 -31.90 21.21
C TYR A 300 10.17 -32.79 20.10
N PHE A 301 9.99 -32.25 18.90
CA PHE A 301 9.54 -33.05 17.76
C PHE A 301 10.51 -34.15 17.39
N ILE A 302 11.82 -33.87 17.41
CA ILE A 302 12.88 -34.88 17.19
C ILE A 302 12.83 -35.93 18.31
N GLU A 303 12.66 -35.55 19.56
CA GLU A 303 12.56 -36.46 20.71
C GLU A 303 11.35 -37.40 20.58
N VAL A 304 10.20 -36.90 20.18
CA VAL A 304 8.99 -37.71 19.92
C VAL A 304 9.22 -38.73 18.83
N ILE A 305 9.91 -38.38 17.75
CA ILE A 305 10.18 -39.32 16.63
C ILE A 305 11.26 -40.32 16.98
N THR A 306 12.33 -39.89 17.64
CA THR A 306 13.52 -40.75 17.92
C THR A 306 13.43 -41.50 19.23
N GLY A 307 12.49 -41.10 20.12
CA GLY A 307 12.36 -41.66 21.47
C GLY A 307 13.53 -41.30 22.41
N LYS A 308 14.38 -40.35 22.01
CA LYS A 308 15.56 -39.91 22.80
C LYS A 308 15.70 -38.40 22.73
N PRO A 309 16.03 -37.74 23.85
CA PRO A 309 16.25 -36.29 23.84
C PRO A 309 17.49 -35.93 22.99
N VAL A 310 17.45 -34.77 22.37
CA VAL A 310 18.59 -34.22 21.63
C VAL A 310 19.74 -33.96 22.60
N PRO A 311 20.96 -34.44 22.35
CA PRO A 311 22.09 -34.25 23.25
C PRO A 311 22.38 -32.77 23.54
N GLU A 312 22.69 -32.43 24.80
CA GLU A 312 22.97 -31.06 25.24
C GLU A 312 24.02 -30.34 24.37
N LYS A 313 25.07 -31.04 23.96
CA LYS A 313 26.10 -30.49 23.07
C LYS A 313 25.55 -30.03 21.72
N VAL A 314 24.59 -30.78 21.18
CA VAL A 314 23.93 -30.42 19.89
C VAL A 314 23.04 -29.19 20.09
N GLN A 315 22.32 -29.15 21.21
CA GLN A 315 21.50 -27.98 21.56
C GLN A 315 22.38 -26.74 21.77
N GLU A 316 23.51 -26.85 22.45
CA GLU A 316 24.44 -25.73 22.70
C GLU A 316 25.04 -25.19 21.38
N ILE A 317 25.49 -26.09 20.48
CA ILE A 317 25.99 -25.67 19.16
C ILE A 317 24.90 -25.01 18.35
N GLY A 318 23.70 -25.59 18.34
CA GLY A 318 22.54 -24.99 17.68
C GLY A 318 22.20 -23.60 18.20
N PHE A 319 22.21 -23.44 19.53
CA PHE A 319 21.98 -22.13 20.17
C PHE A 319 23.02 -21.09 19.75
N ARG A 320 24.32 -21.43 19.78
CA ARG A 320 25.41 -20.53 19.36
C ARG A 320 25.25 -20.12 17.89
N PHE A 321 24.92 -21.07 17.03
CA PHE A 321 24.71 -20.82 15.60
C PHE A 321 23.47 -19.95 15.36
N GLY A 322 22.34 -20.26 16.01
CA GLY A 322 21.12 -19.48 15.93
C GLY A 322 21.30 -18.04 16.45
N ALA A 323 22.02 -17.89 17.57
CA ALA A 323 22.34 -16.57 18.12
C ALA A 323 23.22 -15.75 17.16
N ALA A 324 24.20 -16.37 16.50
CA ALA A 324 25.03 -15.68 15.52
C ALA A 324 24.22 -15.19 14.30
N ILE A 325 23.30 -16.04 13.79
CA ILE A 325 22.37 -15.65 12.70
C ILE A 325 21.49 -14.48 13.13
N LEU A 326 20.90 -14.56 14.33
CA LEU A 326 20.00 -13.52 14.82
C LEU A 326 20.74 -12.18 14.98
N LEU A 327 21.95 -12.21 15.55
CA LEU A 327 22.80 -11.01 15.69
C LEU A 327 23.18 -10.43 14.33
N MET A 328 23.49 -11.27 13.33
CA MET A 328 23.79 -10.82 11.98
C MET A 328 22.57 -10.13 11.33
N LEU A 329 21.38 -10.76 11.41
CA LEU A 329 20.15 -10.17 10.88
C LEU A 329 19.79 -8.86 11.57
N MET A 330 19.94 -8.79 12.90
CA MET A 330 19.71 -7.58 13.67
C MET A 330 20.68 -6.46 13.26
N SER A 331 21.96 -6.80 13.03
CA SER A 331 22.96 -5.83 12.57
C SER A 331 22.64 -5.29 11.19
N ILE A 332 22.21 -6.15 10.27
CA ILE A 332 21.76 -5.73 8.93
C ILE A 332 20.53 -4.82 9.04
N ALA A 333 19.54 -5.20 9.86
CA ALA A 333 18.32 -4.40 10.04
C ALA A 333 18.63 -3.03 10.64
N LEU A 334 19.51 -2.95 11.65
CA LEU A 334 19.97 -1.68 12.21
C LEU A 334 20.73 -0.83 11.18
N PHE A 335 21.62 -1.46 10.40
CA PHE A 335 22.34 -0.75 9.33
C PHE A 335 21.36 -0.19 8.28
N ASN A 336 20.35 -0.96 7.90
CA ASN A 336 19.32 -0.51 6.97
C ASN A 336 18.50 0.66 7.56
N ASP A 337 18.18 0.61 8.86
CA ASP A 337 17.47 1.70 9.54
C ASP A 337 18.29 3.01 9.48
N PHE A 338 19.58 2.94 9.82
CA PHE A 338 20.46 4.11 9.75
C PHE A 338 20.66 4.63 8.32
N ALA A 339 20.67 3.73 7.33
CA ALA A 339 20.82 4.14 5.94
C ALA A 339 19.56 4.80 5.36
N ARG A 340 18.41 4.68 6.05
CA ARG A 340 17.12 5.28 5.67
C ARG A 340 16.78 6.57 6.42
N LEU A 341 17.52 6.89 7.52
CA LEU A 341 17.42 8.15 8.24
C LEU A 341 18.07 9.29 7.46
#